data_a1496cc4b670e94d185d026fe2fe6e4b
#
_entry.id   a1496cc4b670e94d185d026fe2fe6e4b
#
_cell.length_a   1.000
_cell.length_b   1.000
_cell.length_c   1.000
_cell.angle_alpha   90.00
_cell.angle_beta   90.00
_cell.angle_gamma   90.00
#
_symmetry.space_group_name_H-M   'P 1'
#
loop_
_entity.id
_entity.type
_entity.pdbx_description
1 polymer ?
#
loop_
_entity_poly.entity_id
_entity_poly.type
_entity_poly.pdbx_seq_one_letter_code
_entity_poly.pdbx_strand_id
1 'polypeptide(L)'
;MLKLGNINVRKFGLSDQFINQYKDKQVPWGPVGYITFKRTYARRLNEVDPTASGTEEWFQTCRRVIEGMFDIQKRHAFALGLEWNDAKAQKTAKEAYDRLFNLKWTPPGRGLWMMGTKFIYER
;
A
#
# COMPACT_ATOMS: atom_id res chain seq x y z
N MET A 1 2.78 -17.52 -18.19
CA MET A 1 3.15 -16.74 -16.99
C MET A 1 1.95 -16.60 -16.07
N LEU A 2 2.10 -16.90 -14.80
CA LEU A 2 1.01 -16.78 -13.83
C LEU A 2 0.77 -15.31 -13.46
N LYS A 3 -0.47 -14.85 -13.62
CA LYS A 3 -0.86 -13.49 -13.19
C LYS A 3 -1.32 -13.55 -11.75
N LEU A 4 -0.75 -12.69 -10.90
CA LEU A 4 -1.07 -12.66 -9.49
C LEU A 4 -2.55 -12.38 -9.21
N GLY A 5 -3.18 -11.54 -10.05
CA GLY A 5 -4.60 -11.22 -9.91
C GLY A 5 -5.53 -12.41 -10.13
N ASN A 6 -5.06 -13.48 -10.79
CA ASN A 6 -5.85 -14.69 -11.06
C ASN A 6 -5.75 -15.72 -9.93
N ILE A 7 -4.93 -15.48 -8.90
CA ILE A 7 -4.81 -16.38 -7.76
C ILE A 7 -6.00 -16.18 -6.84
N ASN A 8 -6.72 -17.28 -6.58
CA ASN A 8 -7.94 -17.21 -5.76
C ASN A 8 -7.60 -17.25 -4.28
N VAL A 9 -7.21 -16.09 -3.74
CA VAL A 9 -6.97 -15.90 -2.31
C VAL A 9 -7.60 -14.59 -1.86
N ARG A 10 -7.90 -14.51 -0.56
CA ARG A 10 -8.40 -13.28 0.03
C ARG A 10 -7.30 -12.22 0.02
N LYS A 11 -7.63 -11.03 -0.48
CA LYS A 11 -6.68 -9.92 -0.55
C LYS A 11 -6.16 -9.56 0.84
N PHE A 12 -4.84 -9.35 0.95
CA PHE A 12 -4.24 -8.84 2.17
C PHE A 12 -4.66 -7.39 2.40
N GLY A 13 -5.01 -7.06 3.62
CA GLY A 13 -5.39 -5.69 3.97
C GLY A 13 -5.12 -5.38 5.43
N LEU A 14 -4.93 -4.10 5.73
CA LEU A 14 -4.82 -3.57 7.07
C LEU A 14 -6.19 -3.06 7.52
N SER A 15 -6.47 -3.14 8.82
CA SER A 15 -7.75 -2.69 9.35
C SER A 15 -7.90 -1.18 9.26
N ASP A 16 -9.14 -0.73 9.05
CA ASP A 16 -9.45 0.71 9.04
C ASP A 16 -9.12 1.36 10.37
N GLN A 17 -9.32 0.63 11.47
CA GLN A 17 -9.00 1.13 12.81
C GLN A 17 -7.51 1.47 12.93
N PHE A 18 -6.63 0.60 12.42
CA PHE A 18 -5.20 0.86 12.42
C PHE A 18 -4.85 2.08 11.56
N ILE A 19 -5.39 2.14 10.35
CA ILE A 19 -5.11 3.22 9.40
C ILE A 19 -5.60 4.57 9.95
N ASN A 20 -6.77 4.59 10.58
CA ASN A 20 -7.33 5.83 11.12
C ASN A 20 -6.48 6.45 12.23
N GLN A 21 -5.60 5.68 12.87
CA GLN A 21 -4.66 6.23 13.85
C GLN A 21 -3.65 7.19 13.21
N TYR A 22 -3.42 7.06 11.90
CA TYR A 22 -2.44 7.87 11.16
C TYR A 22 -3.05 9.03 10.39
N LYS A 23 -4.38 9.04 10.23
CA LYS A 23 -5.08 10.00 9.38
C LYS A 23 -4.75 11.45 9.72
N ASP A 24 -4.68 11.76 11.01
CA ASP A 24 -4.45 13.14 11.48
C ASP A 24 -3.04 13.36 11.98
N LYS A 25 -2.16 12.38 11.88
CA LYS A 25 -0.77 12.54 12.29
C LYS A 25 0.02 13.36 11.28
N GLN A 26 0.89 14.22 11.79
CA GLN A 26 1.76 15.03 10.95
C GLN A 26 2.90 14.17 10.38
N VAL A 27 3.15 14.30 9.07
CA VAL A 27 4.26 13.64 8.41
C VAL A 27 5.52 14.50 8.57
N PRO A 28 6.69 13.91 8.86
CA PRO A 28 7.91 14.67 9.08
C PRO A 28 8.57 15.14 7.77
N TRP A 29 7.81 15.73 6.88
CA TRP A 29 8.35 16.40 5.69
C TRP A 29 7.95 17.88 5.73
N GLY A 30 8.72 18.71 5.03
CA GLY A 30 8.37 20.11 4.89
C GLY A 30 7.32 20.33 3.80
N PRO A 31 6.92 21.59 3.58
CA PRO A 31 5.93 21.94 2.55
C PRO A 31 6.32 21.46 1.15
N VAL A 32 7.62 21.51 0.81
CA VAL A 32 8.11 21.06 -0.50
C VAL A 32 7.91 19.56 -0.66
N GLY A 33 8.17 18.78 0.40
CA GLY A 33 7.96 17.33 0.36
C GLY A 33 6.51 16.97 0.12
N TYR A 34 5.59 17.66 0.79
CA TYR A 34 4.16 17.46 0.60
C TYR A 34 3.73 17.75 -0.84
N ILE A 35 4.16 18.90 -1.37
CA ILE A 35 3.82 19.28 -2.75
C ILE A 35 4.36 18.27 -3.76
N THR A 36 5.60 17.82 -3.58
CA THR A 36 6.21 16.82 -4.45
C THR A 36 5.43 15.52 -4.42
N PHE A 37 5.03 15.05 -3.23
CA PHE A 37 4.19 13.86 -3.10
C PHE A 37 2.88 14.01 -3.86
N LYS A 38 2.14 15.10 -3.63
CA LYS A 38 0.82 15.29 -4.23
C LYS A 38 0.88 15.37 -5.76
N ARG A 39 1.95 15.96 -6.30
CA ARG A 39 2.10 16.12 -7.74
C ARG A 39 2.59 14.85 -8.45
N THR A 40 3.41 14.05 -7.77
CA THR A 40 4.17 12.98 -8.44
C THR A 40 3.68 11.59 -8.06
N TYR A 41 3.41 11.33 -6.80
CA TYR A 41 3.19 9.96 -6.30
C TYR A 41 1.76 9.67 -5.84
N ALA A 42 0.98 10.68 -5.49
CA ALA A 42 -0.38 10.46 -5.02
C ALA A 42 -1.28 10.00 -6.18
N ARG A 43 -1.99 8.89 -5.97
CA ARG A 43 -2.94 8.39 -6.97
C ARG A 43 -4.28 9.10 -6.80
N ARG A 44 -5.06 9.16 -7.87
CA ARG A 44 -6.42 9.68 -7.80
C ARG A 44 -7.30 8.71 -7.04
N LEU A 45 -8.10 9.23 -6.13
CA LEU A 45 -8.98 8.39 -5.32
C LEU A 45 -10.02 7.66 -6.15
N ASN A 46 -10.44 8.22 -7.29
CA ASN A 46 -11.41 7.57 -8.16
C ASN A 46 -10.89 6.30 -8.85
N GLU A 47 -9.61 6.03 -8.79
CA GLU A 47 -9.04 4.76 -9.27
C GLU A 47 -9.34 3.61 -8.31
N VAL A 48 -9.63 3.93 -7.05
CA VAL A 48 -9.96 2.94 -6.01
C VAL A 48 -11.47 2.95 -5.74
N ASP A 49 -12.06 4.14 -5.65
CA ASP A 49 -13.48 4.35 -5.39
C ASP A 49 -14.03 5.33 -6.42
N PRO A 50 -14.88 4.88 -7.38
CA PRO A 50 -15.40 5.77 -8.42
C PRO A 50 -16.18 6.97 -7.91
N THR A 51 -16.68 6.90 -6.66
CA THR A 51 -17.46 8.01 -6.06
C THR A 51 -16.58 9.05 -5.39
N ALA A 52 -15.30 8.75 -5.17
CA ALA A 52 -14.37 9.66 -4.51
C ALA A 52 -13.75 10.63 -5.50
N SER A 53 -13.38 11.82 -5.02
CA SER A 53 -12.69 12.84 -5.80
C SER A 53 -11.39 13.24 -5.14
N GLY A 54 -10.47 13.83 -5.92
CA GLY A 54 -9.19 14.28 -5.42
C GLY A 54 -8.09 13.22 -5.52
N THR A 55 -7.01 13.45 -4.81
CA THR A 55 -5.84 12.58 -4.78
C THR A 55 -5.58 12.05 -3.38
N GLU A 56 -4.79 10.99 -3.29
CA GLU A 56 -4.44 10.37 -2.01
C GLU A 56 -3.73 11.34 -1.08
N GLU A 57 -3.99 11.21 0.20
CA GLU A 57 -3.13 11.75 1.25
C GLU A 57 -2.05 10.71 1.59
N TRP A 58 -1.02 11.14 2.35
CA TRP A 58 0.11 10.25 2.64
C TRP A 58 -0.30 8.96 3.35
N PHE A 59 -1.22 9.05 4.32
CA PHE A 59 -1.67 7.85 5.03
C PHE A 59 -2.36 6.85 4.10
N GLN A 60 -3.03 7.33 3.07
CA GLN A 60 -3.70 6.48 2.07
C GLN A 60 -2.68 5.83 1.13
N THR A 61 -1.66 6.58 0.71
CA THR A 61 -0.58 6.05 -0.12
C THR A 61 0.21 4.98 0.64
N CYS A 62 0.52 5.22 1.92
CA CYS A 62 1.19 4.22 2.74
C CYS A 62 0.37 2.93 2.82
N ARG A 63 -0.94 3.04 3.01
CA ARG A 63 -1.83 1.88 3.03
C ARG A 63 -1.76 1.09 1.72
N ARG A 64 -1.90 1.79 0.61
CA ARG A 64 -1.88 1.15 -0.72
C ARG A 64 -0.57 0.41 -0.95
N VAL A 65 0.56 1.05 -0.64
CA VAL A 65 1.88 0.47 -0.86
C VAL A 65 2.09 -0.77 0.02
N ILE A 66 1.81 -0.66 1.32
CA ILE A 66 2.03 -1.77 2.26
C ILE A 66 1.08 -2.92 1.97
N GLU A 67 -0.21 -2.64 1.76
CA GLU A 67 -1.17 -3.70 1.42
C GLU A 67 -0.80 -4.38 0.12
N GLY A 68 -0.36 -3.61 -0.89
CA GLY A 68 0.05 -4.16 -2.17
C GLY A 68 1.28 -5.05 -2.06
N MET A 69 2.28 -4.64 -1.30
CA MET A 69 3.50 -5.43 -1.10
C MET A 69 3.19 -6.78 -0.43
N PHE A 70 2.41 -6.76 0.65
CA PHE A 70 2.08 -7.98 1.39
C PHE A 70 1.08 -8.85 0.64
N ASP A 71 0.18 -8.25 -0.13
CA ASP A 71 -0.76 -9.01 -0.96
C ASP A 71 -0.03 -9.77 -2.06
N ILE A 72 0.97 -9.16 -2.70
CA ILE A 72 1.80 -9.84 -3.68
C ILE A 72 2.53 -11.02 -3.05
N GLN A 73 3.12 -10.84 -1.88
CA GLN A 73 3.81 -11.92 -1.16
C GLN A 73 2.85 -13.05 -0.82
N LYS A 74 1.64 -12.72 -0.36
CA LYS A 74 0.62 -13.70 -0.02
C LYS A 74 0.21 -14.54 -1.24
N ARG A 75 -0.04 -13.86 -2.36
CA ARG A 75 -0.43 -14.55 -3.61
C ARG A 75 0.69 -15.45 -4.13
N HIS A 76 1.94 -15.00 -4.02
CA HIS A 76 3.08 -15.84 -4.38
C HIS A 76 3.18 -17.07 -3.49
N ALA A 77 2.99 -16.91 -2.18
CA ALA A 77 3.03 -18.03 -1.25
C ALA A 77 1.98 -19.08 -1.60
N PHE A 78 0.75 -18.64 -1.86
CA PHE A 78 -0.32 -19.54 -2.26
C PHE A 78 -0.05 -20.21 -3.61
N ALA A 79 0.51 -19.47 -4.57
CA ALA A 79 0.82 -20.01 -5.89
C ALA A 79 1.90 -21.10 -5.82
N LEU A 80 2.85 -20.97 -4.89
CA LEU A 80 3.95 -21.92 -4.71
C LEU A 80 3.65 -23.01 -3.69
N GLY A 81 2.44 -23.00 -3.09
CA GLY A 81 2.07 -23.97 -2.07
C GLY A 81 2.80 -23.79 -0.74
N LEU A 82 3.30 -22.57 -0.47
CA LEU A 82 3.99 -22.27 0.77
C LEU A 82 3.00 -21.84 1.85
N GLU A 83 3.41 -22.01 3.11
CA GLU A 83 2.61 -21.57 4.23
C GLU A 83 2.56 -20.04 4.32
N TRP A 84 1.42 -19.53 4.75
CA TRP A 84 1.21 -18.10 4.99
C TRP A 84 0.70 -17.90 6.40
N ASN A 85 1.46 -17.20 7.24
CA ASN A 85 1.05 -16.85 8.59
C ASN A 85 0.50 -15.43 8.60
N ASP A 86 -0.83 -15.31 8.57
CA ASP A 86 -1.49 -14.01 8.47
C ASP A 86 -1.23 -13.12 9.69
N ALA A 87 -1.22 -13.68 10.89
CA ALA A 87 -0.96 -12.92 12.12
C ALA A 87 0.44 -12.30 12.09
N LYS A 88 1.45 -13.06 11.68
CA LYS A 88 2.82 -12.57 11.56
C LYS A 88 2.92 -11.49 10.46
N ALA A 89 2.26 -11.72 9.34
CA ALA A 89 2.23 -10.75 8.24
C ALA A 89 1.57 -9.45 8.66
N GLN A 90 0.47 -9.51 9.40
CA GLN A 90 -0.21 -8.31 9.92
C GLN A 90 0.71 -7.51 10.84
N LYS A 91 1.42 -8.19 11.73
CA LYS A 91 2.35 -7.51 12.64
C LYS A 91 3.47 -6.82 11.87
N THR A 92 4.09 -7.54 10.94
CA THR A 92 5.19 -7.00 10.12
C THR A 92 4.71 -5.84 9.25
N ALA A 93 3.52 -5.97 8.68
CA ALA A 93 2.95 -4.91 7.84
C ALA A 93 2.66 -3.64 8.63
N LYS A 94 2.18 -3.76 9.86
CA LYS A 94 1.94 -2.61 10.73
C LYS A 94 3.24 -1.89 11.07
N GLU A 95 4.30 -2.64 11.36
CA GLU A 95 5.62 -2.06 11.60
C GLU A 95 6.17 -1.36 10.36
N ALA A 96 6.04 -1.98 9.19
CA ALA A 96 6.48 -1.41 7.93
C ALA A 96 5.69 -0.14 7.59
N TYR A 97 4.39 -0.15 7.85
CA TYR A 97 3.54 1.03 7.64
C TYR A 97 4.00 2.21 8.51
N ASP A 98 4.24 1.95 9.80
CA ASP A 98 4.68 3.00 10.71
C ASP A 98 6.00 3.63 10.26
N ARG A 99 6.95 2.80 9.85
CA ARG A 99 8.24 3.28 9.36
C ARG A 99 8.13 4.05 8.06
N LEU A 100 7.30 3.58 7.12
CA LEU A 100 7.05 4.29 5.87
C LEU A 100 6.36 5.62 6.13
N PHE A 101 5.33 5.64 6.97
CA PHE A 101 4.62 6.87 7.32
C PHE A 101 5.58 7.92 7.90
N ASN A 102 6.50 7.50 8.75
CA ASN A 102 7.46 8.38 9.41
C ASN A 102 8.73 8.60 8.58
N LEU A 103 8.75 8.20 7.32
CA LEU A 103 9.85 8.38 6.38
C LEU A 103 11.16 7.72 6.82
N LYS A 104 11.07 6.62 7.58
CA LYS A 104 12.24 5.84 7.99
C LYS A 104 12.81 5.02 6.84
N TRP A 105 11.99 4.69 5.86
CA TRP A 105 12.39 4.09 4.58
C TRP A 105 11.38 4.49 3.52
N THR A 106 11.78 4.41 2.25
CA THR A 106 10.86 4.64 1.13
C THR A 106 11.14 3.61 0.05
N PRO A 107 10.08 3.06 -0.59
CA PRO A 107 10.27 2.26 -1.78
C PRO A 107 10.73 3.15 -2.94
N PRO A 108 11.28 2.56 -4.02
CA PRO A 108 11.52 3.33 -5.25
C PRO A 108 10.26 4.08 -5.68
N GLY A 109 10.44 5.22 -6.36
CA GLY A 109 9.30 6.04 -6.79
C GLY A 109 8.25 5.27 -7.58
N ARG A 110 8.68 4.33 -8.43
CA ARG A 110 7.77 3.46 -9.17
C ARG A 110 6.92 2.62 -8.23
N GLY A 111 7.49 2.11 -7.15
CA GLY A 111 6.74 1.37 -6.12
C GLY A 111 5.71 2.23 -5.41
N LEU A 112 6.06 3.47 -5.08
CA LEU A 112 5.11 4.42 -4.48
C LEU A 112 3.92 4.68 -5.39
N TRP A 113 4.14 4.72 -6.70
CA TRP A 113 3.11 5.07 -7.67
C TRP A 113 2.26 3.87 -8.09
N MET A 114 2.88 2.72 -8.30
CA MET A 114 2.23 1.54 -8.91
C MET A 114 1.79 0.48 -7.91
N MET A 115 2.43 0.38 -6.73
CA MET A 115 2.14 -0.70 -5.79
C MET A 115 0.69 -0.66 -5.33
N GLY A 116 0.05 -1.81 -5.32
CA GLY A 116 -1.36 -1.95 -4.96
C GLY A 116 -2.34 -1.54 -6.06
N THR A 117 -1.84 -1.16 -7.25
CA THR A 117 -2.70 -0.86 -8.40
C THR A 117 -2.84 -2.10 -9.28
N LYS A 118 -3.87 -2.08 -10.13
CA LYS A 118 -4.12 -3.20 -11.03
C LYS A 118 -2.97 -3.50 -11.99
N PHE A 119 -2.13 -2.52 -12.30
CA PHE A 119 -0.98 -2.72 -13.20
C PHE A 119 -0.02 -3.79 -12.69
N ILE A 120 0.16 -3.89 -11.39
CA ILE A 120 1.05 -4.88 -10.78
C ILE A 120 0.49 -6.29 -10.95
N TYR A 121 -0.84 -6.44 -10.89
CA TYR A 121 -1.49 -7.75 -10.93
C TYR A 121 -1.72 -8.25 -12.36
N GLU A 122 -1.79 -7.36 -13.33
CA GLU A 122 -2.08 -7.70 -14.73
C GLU A 122 -0.85 -7.96 -15.57
N ARG A 123 0.33 -7.66 -15.08
CA ARG A 123 1.59 -7.87 -15.80
C ARG A 123 2.28 -9.18 -15.47
#